data_229e6109fc83fea5c4ef4adb2aa70ed3
#
_entry.id   229e6109fc83fea5c4ef4adb2aa70ed3
#
_cell.length_a   1.000
_cell.length_b   1.000
_cell.length_c   1.000
_cell.angle_alpha   90.00
_cell.angle_beta   90.00
_cell.angle_gamma   90.00
#
_symmetry.space_group_name_H-M   'P 1'
#
loop_
_entity.id
_entity.type
_entity.pdbx_description
1 polymer ?
#
loop_
_entity_poly.entity_id
_entity_poly.type
_entity_poly.pdbx_seq_one_letter_code
_entity_poly.pdbx_strand_id
1 'polypeptide(L)'
;LTLLLTATAILVACFVMALAIQSDLFQSRLSQVLADARRATTGAQASLDAAEVVDRVETQQLLTSVRGSIARQSSTELIAVFRVPGQPLSGLAPQPFTTGLTSEQVSPELRAAVESSPTGQWWQSVSLPSAGGENVAGIVVGQQLQLPSGAGSYELYLGYDLAGADETLGFVQRTLWLAGLALVALIGGISWLVLRSITTPIGEAADTSARLAAGELEVRLPVRGEDELAT
;
A
#
# COMPACT_ATOMS: atom_id res chain seq x y z
N LEU A 1 -25.70 27.14 2.16
CA LEU A 1 -25.98 25.79 2.64
C LEU A 1 -25.64 24.75 1.57
N THR A 2 -26.15 24.85 0.33
CA THR A 2 -25.91 23.91 -0.77
C THR A 2 -24.44 23.74 -1.12
N LEU A 3 -23.67 24.84 -1.22
CA LEU A 3 -22.23 24.82 -1.47
C LEU A 3 -21.44 24.06 -0.39
N LEU A 4 -21.78 24.28 0.87
CA LEU A 4 -21.13 23.61 1.99
C LEU A 4 -21.44 22.10 1.97
N LEU A 5 -22.65 21.75 1.61
CA LEU A 5 -23.11 20.36 1.52
C LEU A 5 -22.45 19.62 0.35
N THR A 6 -22.34 20.25 -0.81
CA THR A 6 -21.63 19.67 -1.96
C THR A 6 -20.12 19.53 -1.70
N ALA A 7 -19.47 20.53 -1.10
CA ALA A 7 -18.06 20.46 -0.74
C ALA A 7 -17.79 19.32 0.27
N THR A 8 -18.63 19.19 1.29
CA THR A 8 -18.54 18.08 2.26
C THR A 8 -18.74 16.74 1.59
N ALA A 9 -19.71 16.59 0.70
CA ALA A 9 -19.96 15.34 -0.03
C ALA A 9 -18.75 14.93 -0.89
N ILE A 10 -18.12 15.88 -1.58
CA ILE A 10 -16.92 15.63 -2.39
C ILE A 10 -15.75 15.20 -1.50
N LEU A 11 -15.51 15.88 -0.39
CA LEU A 11 -14.43 15.52 0.54
C LEU A 11 -14.64 14.12 1.14
N VAL A 12 -15.87 13.77 1.53
CA VAL A 12 -16.21 12.43 2.02
C VAL A 12 -16.00 11.39 0.93
N ALA A 13 -16.43 11.65 -0.30
CA ALA A 13 -16.22 10.73 -1.42
C ALA A 13 -14.73 10.50 -1.71
N CYS A 14 -13.92 11.57 -1.73
CA CYS A 14 -12.45 11.47 -1.88
C CYS A 14 -11.81 10.67 -0.75
N PHE A 15 -12.25 10.89 0.49
CA PHE A 15 -11.74 10.16 1.65
C PHE A 15 -12.08 8.66 1.59
N VAL A 16 -13.32 8.31 1.28
CA VAL A 16 -13.74 6.91 1.13
C VAL A 16 -12.99 6.23 -0.01
N MET A 17 -12.82 6.92 -1.14
CA MET A 17 -12.06 6.40 -2.27
C MET A 17 -10.58 6.19 -1.93
N ALA A 18 -9.96 7.11 -1.17
CA ALA A 18 -8.58 6.94 -0.72
C ALA A 18 -8.40 5.71 0.17
N LEU A 19 -9.32 5.47 1.11
CA LEU A 19 -9.32 4.27 1.96
C LEU A 19 -9.51 2.98 1.15
N ALA A 20 -10.42 2.99 0.17
CA ALA A 20 -10.67 1.83 -0.68
C ALA A 20 -9.43 1.47 -1.53
N ILE A 21 -8.78 2.46 -2.14
CA ILE A 21 -7.56 2.27 -2.93
C ILE A 21 -6.41 1.74 -2.04
N GLN A 22 -6.26 2.28 -0.84
CA GLN A 22 -5.23 1.81 0.10
C GLN A 22 -5.42 0.33 0.48
N SER A 23 -6.66 -0.07 0.78
CA SER A 23 -7.00 -1.45 1.10
C SER A 23 -6.75 -2.40 -0.07
N ASP A 24 -7.15 -2.01 -1.28
CA ASP A 24 -7.01 -2.84 -2.49
C ASP A 24 -5.54 -3.02 -2.88
N LEU A 25 -4.73 -1.96 -2.81
CA LEU A 25 -3.30 -2.02 -3.06
C LEU A 25 -2.56 -2.91 -2.07
N PHE A 26 -2.89 -2.83 -0.78
CA PHE A 26 -2.29 -3.71 0.22
C PHE A 26 -2.63 -5.18 -0.05
N GLN A 27 -3.90 -5.51 -0.31
CA GLN A 27 -4.34 -6.87 -0.62
C GLN A 27 -3.68 -7.42 -1.90
N SER A 28 -3.57 -6.57 -2.93
CA SER A 28 -2.89 -6.93 -4.18
C SER A 28 -1.41 -7.22 -3.95
N ARG A 29 -0.73 -6.38 -3.18
CA ARG A 29 0.69 -6.60 -2.82
C ARG A 29 0.88 -7.83 -1.96
N LEU A 30 0.05 -8.02 -0.95
CA LEU A 30 0.09 -9.21 -0.11
C LEU A 30 -0.05 -10.48 -0.93
N SER A 31 -1.02 -10.54 -1.84
CA SER A 31 -1.22 -11.71 -2.70
C SER A 31 -0.04 -11.97 -3.64
N GLN A 32 0.59 -10.90 -4.18
CA GLN A 32 1.81 -11.02 -4.99
C GLN A 32 2.98 -11.57 -4.17
N VAL A 33 3.22 -11.01 -2.97
CA VAL A 33 4.28 -11.45 -2.06
C VAL A 33 4.09 -12.92 -1.65
N LEU A 34 2.88 -13.32 -1.29
CA LEU A 34 2.58 -14.71 -0.92
C LEU A 34 2.77 -15.68 -2.10
N ALA A 35 2.36 -15.29 -3.30
CA ALA A 35 2.58 -16.09 -4.51
C ALA A 35 4.07 -16.20 -4.88
N ASP A 36 4.82 -15.12 -4.72
CA ASP A 36 6.26 -15.07 -4.95
C ASP A 36 7.02 -15.98 -3.97
N ALA A 37 6.76 -15.80 -2.67
CA ALA A 37 7.32 -16.63 -1.61
C ALA A 37 7.00 -18.12 -1.81
N ARG A 38 5.76 -18.44 -2.19
CA ARG A 38 5.35 -19.83 -2.47
C ARG A 38 6.11 -20.43 -3.63
N ARG A 39 6.29 -19.69 -4.74
CA ARG A 39 7.08 -20.15 -5.90
C ARG A 39 8.52 -20.41 -5.52
N ALA A 40 9.15 -19.49 -4.81
CA ALA A 40 10.53 -19.59 -4.36
C ALA A 40 10.72 -20.79 -3.42
N THR A 41 9.80 -20.98 -2.45
CA THR A 41 9.85 -22.11 -1.50
C THR A 41 9.62 -23.45 -2.20
N THR A 42 8.64 -23.52 -3.13
CA THR A 42 8.38 -24.76 -3.89
C THR A 42 9.57 -25.14 -4.76
N GLY A 43 10.19 -24.17 -5.44
CA GLY A 43 11.40 -24.38 -6.22
C GLY A 43 12.60 -24.80 -5.37
N ALA A 44 12.73 -24.22 -4.18
CA ALA A 44 13.74 -24.60 -3.20
C ALA A 44 13.53 -26.04 -2.72
N GLN A 45 12.29 -26.41 -2.35
CA GLN A 45 11.94 -27.76 -1.89
C GLN A 45 12.19 -28.80 -3.00
N ALA A 46 11.77 -28.51 -4.23
CA ALA A 46 12.04 -29.41 -5.36
C ALA A 46 13.54 -29.65 -5.59
N SER A 47 14.38 -28.64 -5.38
CA SER A 47 15.83 -28.77 -5.46
C SER A 47 16.41 -29.61 -4.31
N LEU A 48 15.82 -29.49 -3.11
CA LEU A 48 16.18 -30.32 -1.95
C LEU A 48 15.75 -31.77 -2.12
N ASP A 49 14.54 -32.01 -2.63
CA ASP A 49 13.99 -33.36 -2.83
C ASP A 49 14.77 -34.16 -3.93
N ALA A 50 15.33 -33.43 -4.90
CA ALA A 50 16.12 -34.04 -5.97
C ALA A 50 17.58 -34.32 -5.57
N ALA A 51 18.03 -33.86 -4.41
CA ALA A 51 19.41 -33.99 -3.98
C ALA A 51 19.59 -35.17 -3.03
N GLU A 52 20.67 -35.93 -3.25
CA GLU A 52 21.18 -36.90 -2.28
C GLU A 52 22.42 -36.28 -1.62
N VAL A 53 22.48 -36.34 -0.28
CA VAL A 53 23.61 -35.84 0.50
C VAL A 53 24.11 -36.92 1.42
N VAL A 54 25.43 -37.06 1.51
CA VAL A 54 26.10 -38.09 2.27
C VAL A 54 26.79 -37.51 3.51
N ASP A 55 27.16 -36.24 3.46
CA ASP A 55 27.86 -35.57 4.55
C ASP A 55 27.33 -34.14 4.81
N ARG A 56 27.84 -33.54 5.90
CA ARG A 56 27.45 -32.19 6.31
C ARG A 56 27.93 -31.12 5.35
N VAL A 57 29.07 -31.33 4.68
CA VAL A 57 29.65 -30.34 3.77
C VAL A 57 28.78 -30.25 2.52
N GLU A 58 28.35 -31.39 1.98
CA GLU A 58 27.41 -31.43 0.86
C GLU A 58 26.08 -30.81 1.21
N THR A 59 25.55 -31.10 2.41
CA THR A 59 24.29 -30.50 2.89
C THR A 59 24.42 -28.96 3.00
N GLN A 60 25.58 -28.47 3.50
CA GLN A 60 25.83 -27.02 3.58
C GLN A 60 25.96 -26.38 2.19
N GLN A 61 26.62 -27.03 1.25
CA GLN A 61 26.73 -26.58 -0.14
C GLN A 61 25.38 -26.56 -0.83
N LEU A 62 24.57 -27.60 -0.63
CA LEU A 62 23.20 -27.67 -1.14
C LEU A 62 22.35 -26.52 -0.60
N LEU A 63 22.39 -26.25 0.71
CA LEU A 63 21.65 -25.15 1.30
C LEU A 63 22.12 -23.77 0.77
N THR A 64 23.43 -23.63 0.51
CA THR A 64 23.98 -22.42 -0.12
C THR A 64 23.50 -22.25 -1.56
N SER A 65 23.42 -23.32 -2.34
CA SER A 65 22.89 -23.29 -3.71
C SER A 65 21.39 -22.99 -3.74
N VAL A 66 20.63 -23.57 -2.82
CA VAL A 66 19.19 -23.32 -2.63
C VAL A 66 18.96 -21.85 -2.24
N ARG A 67 19.77 -21.28 -1.33
CA ARG A 67 19.74 -19.84 -1.02
C ARG A 67 19.89 -19.00 -2.28
N GLY A 68 20.90 -19.30 -3.11
CA GLY A 68 21.13 -18.60 -4.36
C GLY A 68 19.96 -18.73 -5.35
N SER A 69 19.28 -19.89 -5.37
CA SER A 69 18.10 -20.07 -6.22
C SER A 69 16.89 -19.30 -5.68
N ILE A 70 16.67 -19.28 -4.37
CA ILE A 70 15.63 -18.48 -3.73
C ILE A 70 15.83 -16.98 -4.05
N ALA A 71 17.06 -16.45 -3.85
CA ALA A 71 17.38 -15.06 -4.13
C ALA A 71 17.15 -14.66 -5.61
N ARG A 72 17.31 -15.61 -6.54
CA ARG A 72 17.01 -15.36 -7.98
C ARG A 72 15.53 -15.51 -8.35
N GLN A 73 14.81 -16.32 -7.61
CA GLN A 73 13.38 -16.62 -7.88
C GLN A 73 12.42 -15.74 -7.09
N SER A 74 12.84 -15.26 -5.93
CA SER A 74 12.10 -14.29 -5.14
C SER A 74 12.51 -12.86 -5.49
N SER A 75 11.59 -11.93 -5.31
CA SER A 75 11.86 -10.49 -5.47
C SER A 75 12.49 -9.86 -4.23
N THR A 76 13.10 -10.68 -3.34
CA THR A 76 13.74 -10.21 -2.11
C THR A 76 15.10 -10.85 -1.88
N GLU A 77 15.99 -10.08 -1.24
CA GLU A 77 17.28 -10.54 -0.73
C GLU A 77 17.28 -10.77 0.80
N LEU A 78 16.17 -10.42 1.48
CA LEU A 78 16.01 -10.59 2.92
C LEU A 78 15.57 -12.02 3.22
N ILE A 79 16.55 -12.89 3.49
CA ILE A 79 16.34 -14.33 3.67
C ILE A 79 16.90 -14.76 5.03
N ALA A 80 16.11 -15.50 5.79
CA ALA A 80 16.61 -16.18 6.99
C ALA A 80 16.19 -17.64 6.99
N VAL A 81 17.12 -18.52 7.38
CA VAL A 81 16.87 -19.94 7.53
C VAL A 81 17.32 -20.35 8.93
N PHE A 82 16.38 -20.84 9.70
CA PHE A 82 16.61 -21.34 11.06
C PHE A 82 16.25 -22.82 11.13
N ARG A 83 16.82 -23.49 12.09
CA ARG A 83 16.44 -24.87 12.36
C ARG A 83 15.17 -24.91 13.21
N VAL A 84 14.25 -25.80 12.87
CA VAL A 84 13.06 -26.04 13.70
C VAL A 84 13.50 -26.57 15.07
N PRO A 85 13.05 -25.97 16.17
CA PRO A 85 13.41 -26.39 17.53
C PRO A 85 12.96 -27.82 17.85
N GLY A 86 13.61 -28.44 18.84
CA GLY A 86 13.20 -29.74 19.37
C GLY A 86 13.58 -30.97 18.52
N GLN A 87 14.19 -30.78 17.35
CA GLN A 87 14.64 -31.89 16.53
C GLN A 87 15.99 -32.47 17.01
N PRO A 88 16.19 -33.79 16.92
CA PRO A 88 17.47 -34.38 17.24
C PRO A 88 18.59 -33.84 16.34
N LEU A 89 19.76 -33.65 16.91
CA LEU A 89 20.94 -33.20 16.14
C LEU A 89 21.37 -34.29 15.19
N SER A 90 21.17 -34.11 13.89
CA SER A 90 21.72 -34.93 12.85
C SER A 90 23.17 -34.51 12.55
N GLY A 91 24.07 -35.43 12.32
CA GLY A 91 25.43 -35.11 11.84
C GLY A 91 25.44 -34.41 10.49
N LEU A 92 24.34 -34.50 9.74
CA LEU A 92 24.14 -33.86 8.44
C LEU A 92 23.57 -32.43 8.52
N ALA A 93 23.12 -32.00 9.71
CA ALA A 93 22.44 -30.72 9.89
C ALA A 93 23.35 -29.53 9.52
N PRO A 94 22.99 -28.72 8.51
CA PRO A 94 23.74 -27.53 8.13
C PRO A 94 23.57 -26.41 9.16
N GLN A 95 24.41 -25.38 9.05
CA GLN A 95 24.27 -24.20 9.90
C GLN A 95 23.18 -23.26 9.40
N PRO A 96 22.38 -22.68 10.32
CA PRO A 96 21.46 -21.60 9.99
C PRO A 96 22.18 -20.41 9.35
N PHE A 97 21.50 -19.66 8.52
CA PHE A 97 22.03 -18.43 7.97
C PHE A 97 20.96 -17.35 7.88
N THR A 98 21.40 -16.11 7.89
CA THR A 98 20.54 -14.93 7.67
C THR A 98 21.20 -13.99 6.67
N THR A 99 20.38 -13.34 5.84
CA THR A 99 20.81 -12.29 4.92
C THR A 99 19.85 -11.14 5.06
N GLY A 100 20.27 -10.07 5.75
CA GLY A 100 19.45 -8.87 5.96
C GLY A 100 18.22 -9.02 6.86
N LEU A 101 17.81 -10.24 7.20
CA LEU A 101 16.68 -10.53 8.09
C LEU A 101 17.21 -11.14 9.38
N THR A 102 16.88 -10.55 10.52
CA THR A 102 17.33 -11.02 11.84
C THR A 102 16.22 -11.81 12.55
N SER A 103 16.58 -12.59 13.55
CA SER A 103 15.63 -13.35 14.35
C SER A 103 14.66 -12.45 15.13
N GLU A 104 15.03 -11.22 15.43
CA GLU A 104 14.21 -10.24 16.15
C GLU A 104 13.02 -9.74 15.30
N GLN A 105 13.14 -9.82 13.97
CA GLN A 105 12.10 -9.43 13.03
C GLN A 105 11.07 -10.54 12.78
N VAL A 106 11.33 -11.74 13.28
CA VAL A 106 10.38 -12.87 13.23
C VAL A 106 9.72 -13.01 14.59
N SER A 107 8.40 -12.73 14.65
CA SER A 107 7.69 -12.83 15.93
C SER A 107 7.59 -14.28 16.43
N PRO A 108 7.51 -14.47 17.75
CA PRO A 108 7.29 -15.81 18.32
C PRO A 108 6.03 -16.49 17.79
N GLU A 109 4.97 -15.73 17.51
CA GLU A 109 3.70 -16.21 16.97
C GLU A 109 3.85 -16.73 15.54
N LEU A 110 4.58 -15.99 14.67
CA LEU A 110 4.87 -16.46 13.32
C LEU A 110 5.72 -17.71 13.35
N ARG A 111 6.73 -17.75 14.21
CA ARG A 111 7.59 -18.94 14.39
C ARG A 111 6.78 -20.15 14.82
N ALA A 112 5.95 -20.01 15.85
CA ALA A 112 5.08 -21.09 16.34
C ALA A 112 4.10 -21.59 15.26
N ALA A 113 3.57 -20.67 14.44
CA ALA A 113 2.70 -21.02 13.32
C ALA A 113 3.44 -21.84 12.26
N VAL A 114 4.65 -21.44 11.89
CA VAL A 114 5.51 -22.16 10.94
C VAL A 114 5.92 -23.51 11.49
N GLU A 115 6.31 -23.60 12.77
CA GLU A 115 6.66 -24.86 13.44
C GLU A 115 5.49 -25.87 13.47
N SER A 116 4.27 -25.37 13.65
CA SER A 116 3.08 -26.21 13.77
C SER A 116 2.57 -26.79 12.45
N SER A 117 2.99 -26.24 11.31
CA SER A 117 2.46 -26.60 9.99
C SER A 117 3.57 -26.75 8.94
N PRO A 118 4.01 -28.00 8.67
CA PRO A 118 5.10 -28.27 7.73
C PRO A 118 4.86 -27.77 6.28
N THR A 119 3.60 -27.67 5.86
CA THR A 119 3.21 -27.25 4.51
C THR A 119 2.53 -25.89 4.48
N GLY A 120 2.31 -25.28 5.65
CA GLY A 120 1.64 -24.00 5.82
C GLY A 120 2.52 -22.83 5.38
N GLN A 121 1.89 -21.81 4.80
CA GLN A 121 2.50 -20.51 4.56
C GLN A 121 1.88 -19.51 5.52
N TRP A 122 2.72 -18.85 6.29
CA TRP A 122 2.32 -17.89 7.30
C TRP A 122 3.00 -16.56 7.04
N TRP A 123 2.41 -15.46 7.46
CA TRP A 123 2.98 -14.14 7.26
C TRP A 123 2.67 -13.20 8.42
N GLN A 124 3.49 -12.18 8.56
CA GLN A 124 3.29 -11.08 9.51
C GLN A 124 3.71 -9.76 8.86
N SER A 125 3.07 -8.65 9.26
CA SER A 125 3.60 -7.31 8.99
C SER A 125 4.67 -6.98 10.01
N VAL A 126 5.76 -6.37 9.56
CA VAL A 126 6.92 -6.02 10.37
C VAL A 126 7.62 -4.79 9.81
N SER A 127 8.38 -4.11 10.65
CA SER A 127 9.27 -3.05 10.20
C SER A 127 10.61 -3.66 9.77
N LEU A 128 10.97 -3.51 8.50
CA LEU A 128 12.19 -4.04 7.91
C LEU A 128 13.22 -2.93 7.66
N PRO A 129 14.53 -3.22 7.77
CA PRO A 129 15.56 -2.27 7.42
C PRO A 129 15.56 -2.05 5.90
N SER A 130 15.47 -0.80 5.48
CA SER A 130 15.65 -0.40 4.08
C SER A 130 17.13 -0.13 3.76
N ALA A 131 17.48 -0.19 2.48
CA ALA A 131 18.80 0.19 1.98
C ALA A 131 19.22 1.63 2.35
N GLY A 132 18.25 2.50 2.66
CA GLY A 132 18.48 3.87 3.14
C GLY A 132 18.71 4.02 4.64
N GLY A 133 18.70 2.93 5.42
CA GLY A 133 18.89 2.94 6.87
C GLY A 133 17.64 3.31 7.67
N GLU A 134 16.54 3.65 7.02
CA GLU A 134 15.24 3.84 7.66
C GLU A 134 14.46 2.53 7.69
N ASN A 135 13.65 2.35 8.75
CA ASN A 135 12.77 1.22 8.84
C ASN A 135 11.52 1.49 8.00
N VAL A 136 11.20 0.56 7.10
CA VAL A 136 10.02 0.61 6.23
C VAL A 136 9.03 -0.49 6.60
N ALA A 137 7.76 -0.26 6.30
CA ALA A 137 6.75 -1.30 6.42
C ALA A 137 7.10 -2.47 5.50
N GLY A 138 7.01 -3.69 6.01
CA GLY A 138 7.30 -4.90 5.27
C GLY A 138 6.46 -6.08 5.69
N ILE A 139 6.60 -7.17 4.96
CA ILE A 139 5.96 -8.45 5.22
C ILE A 139 7.04 -9.51 5.32
N VAL A 140 7.00 -10.30 6.40
CA VAL A 140 7.80 -11.52 6.51
C VAL A 140 6.88 -12.71 6.28
N VAL A 141 7.28 -13.57 5.34
CA VAL A 141 6.59 -14.82 5.02
C VAL A 141 7.44 -15.99 5.50
N GLY A 142 6.84 -16.87 6.28
CA GLY A 142 7.48 -18.07 6.84
C GLY A 142 6.88 -19.37 6.29
N GLN A 143 7.74 -20.33 5.96
CA GLN A 143 7.39 -21.70 5.55
C GLN A 143 8.47 -22.68 6.02
N GLN A 144 8.13 -23.97 6.14
CA GLN A 144 9.14 -24.99 6.40
C GLN A 144 9.78 -25.51 5.10
N LEU A 145 11.05 -25.90 5.23
CA LEU A 145 11.81 -26.68 4.25
C LEU A 145 12.22 -28.00 4.87
N GLN A 146 12.06 -29.09 4.15
CA GLN A 146 12.56 -30.42 4.53
C GLN A 146 13.88 -30.68 3.83
N LEU A 147 14.93 -30.95 4.60
CA LEU A 147 16.22 -31.28 4.04
C LEU A 147 16.31 -32.79 3.76
N PRO A 148 17.06 -33.20 2.73
CA PRO A 148 17.22 -34.60 2.36
C PRO A 148 17.98 -35.40 3.42
N SER A 149 17.93 -36.71 3.29
CA SER A 149 18.74 -37.70 4.10
C SER A 149 18.58 -37.54 5.61
N GLY A 150 17.46 -36.99 6.10
CA GLY A 150 17.21 -36.80 7.53
C GLY A 150 18.03 -35.68 8.18
N ALA A 151 18.51 -34.72 7.40
CA ALA A 151 19.19 -33.54 7.92
C ALA A 151 18.26 -32.63 8.75
N GLY A 152 16.94 -32.84 8.69
CA GLY A 152 15.94 -32.20 9.51
C GLY A 152 15.11 -31.17 8.77
N SER A 153 14.20 -30.53 9.51
CA SER A 153 13.34 -29.46 9.00
C SER A 153 13.91 -28.10 9.36
N TYR A 154 13.76 -27.15 8.47
CA TYR A 154 14.21 -25.78 8.64
C TYR A 154 13.08 -24.82 8.36
N GLU A 155 13.08 -23.71 9.07
CA GLU A 155 12.18 -22.57 8.88
C GLU A 155 12.83 -21.62 7.86
N LEU A 156 12.15 -21.35 6.75
CA LEU A 156 12.54 -20.33 5.78
C LEU A 156 11.68 -19.10 5.99
N TYR A 157 12.32 -17.96 6.13
CA TYR A 157 11.68 -16.66 6.22
C TYR A 157 12.16 -15.77 5.08
N LEU A 158 11.22 -15.15 4.38
CA LEU A 158 11.46 -14.21 3.29
C LEU A 158 10.85 -12.86 3.68
N GLY A 159 11.67 -11.81 3.71
CA GLY A 159 11.25 -10.45 4.04
C GLY A 159 11.04 -9.62 2.77
N TYR A 160 9.88 -9.00 2.63
CA TYR A 160 9.54 -8.14 1.50
C TYR A 160 9.26 -6.74 1.99
N ASP A 161 9.99 -5.75 1.49
CA ASP A 161 9.68 -4.36 1.78
C ASP A 161 8.46 -3.88 0.97
N LEU A 162 7.73 -2.95 1.53
CA LEU A 162 6.59 -2.31 0.89
C LEU A 162 6.88 -0.85 0.51
N ALA A 163 8.13 -0.39 0.61
CA ALA A 163 8.52 1.00 0.38
C ALA A 163 8.08 1.53 -1.00
N GLY A 164 8.22 0.70 -2.06
CA GLY A 164 7.76 1.08 -3.40
C GLY A 164 6.23 1.22 -3.52
N ALA A 165 5.47 0.55 -2.64
CA ALA A 165 4.03 0.72 -2.57
C ALA A 165 3.64 2.01 -1.85
N ASP A 166 4.35 2.36 -0.78
CA ASP A 166 4.12 3.58 0.00
C ASP A 166 4.38 4.84 -0.82
N GLU A 167 5.39 4.84 -1.67
CA GLU A 167 5.71 5.97 -2.56
C GLU A 167 4.61 6.19 -3.62
N THR A 168 4.10 5.09 -4.21
CA THR A 168 2.98 5.13 -5.16
C THR A 168 1.70 5.58 -4.48
N LEU A 169 1.41 5.08 -3.27
CA LEU A 169 0.27 5.50 -2.46
C LEU A 169 0.31 6.99 -2.13
N GLY A 170 1.48 7.51 -1.72
CA GLY A 170 1.68 8.92 -1.44
C GLY A 170 1.39 9.81 -2.66
N PHE A 171 1.81 9.40 -3.85
CA PHE A 171 1.53 10.09 -5.10
C PHE A 171 0.03 10.09 -5.44
N VAL A 172 -0.62 8.94 -5.39
CA VAL A 172 -2.06 8.79 -5.66
C VAL A 172 -2.88 9.62 -4.67
N GLN A 173 -2.53 9.56 -3.39
CA GLN A 173 -3.22 10.32 -2.35
C GLN A 173 -3.08 11.83 -2.53
N ARG A 174 -1.88 12.34 -2.82
CA ARG A 174 -1.65 13.76 -3.12
C ARG A 174 -2.45 14.21 -4.35
N THR A 175 -2.45 13.41 -5.41
CA THR A 175 -3.20 13.71 -6.64
C THR A 175 -4.70 13.75 -6.38
N LEU A 176 -5.24 12.83 -5.58
CA LEU A 176 -6.65 12.79 -5.21
C LEU A 176 -7.06 14.01 -4.40
N TRP A 177 -6.25 14.42 -3.41
CA TRP A 177 -6.50 15.63 -2.63
C TRP A 177 -6.44 16.90 -3.46
N LEU A 178 -5.45 17.01 -4.36
CA LEU A 178 -5.33 18.16 -5.28
C LEU A 178 -6.52 18.24 -6.24
N ALA A 179 -6.94 17.11 -6.81
CA ALA A 179 -8.11 17.06 -7.69
C ALA A 179 -9.40 17.41 -6.95
N GLY A 180 -9.58 16.90 -5.72
CA GLY A 180 -10.73 17.24 -4.87
C GLY A 180 -10.79 18.73 -4.53
N LEU A 181 -9.65 19.32 -4.14
CA LEU A 181 -9.55 20.74 -3.84
C LEU A 181 -9.84 21.61 -5.09
N ALA A 182 -9.28 21.24 -6.24
CA ALA A 182 -9.51 21.93 -7.50
C ALA A 182 -11.01 21.89 -7.89
N LEU A 183 -11.67 20.75 -7.71
CA LEU A 183 -13.10 20.62 -7.99
C LEU A 183 -13.95 21.48 -7.05
N VAL A 184 -13.64 21.51 -5.76
CA VAL A 184 -14.32 22.39 -4.79
C VAL A 184 -14.12 23.86 -5.14
N ALA A 185 -12.90 24.27 -5.51
CA ALA A 185 -12.58 25.64 -5.92
C ALA A 185 -13.33 26.03 -7.20
N LEU A 186 -13.42 25.12 -8.17
CA LEU A 186 -14.13 25.33 -9.43
C LEU A 186 -15.64 25.51 -9.19
N ILE A 187 -16.26 24.62 -8.42
CA ILE A 187 -17.70 24.72 -8.07
C ILE A 187 -17.96 26.01 -7.28
N GLY A 188 -17.10 26.32 -6.30
CA GLY A 188 -17.19 27.56 -5.52
C GLY A 188 -17.05 28.82 -6.37
N GLY A 189 -16.09 28.83 -7.30
CA GLY A 189 -15.85 29.91 -8.23
C GLY A 189 -17.03 30.15 -9.17
N ILE A 190 -17.55 29.09 -9.81
CA ILE A 190 -18.74 29.17 -10.67
C ILE A 190 -19.94 29.67 -9.88
N SER A 191 -20.21 29.11 -8.71
CA SER A 191 -21.33 29.52 -7.87
C SER A 191 -21.22 30.99 -7.44
N TRP A 192 -20.03 31.42 -7.06
CA TRP A 192 -19.78 32.84 -6.72
C TRP A 192 -20.04 33.77 -7.92
N LEU A 193 -19.59 33.36 -9.11
CA LEU A 193 -19.76 34.14 -10.34
C LEU A 193 -21.22 34.25 -10.73
N VAL A 194 -21.98 33.14 -10.65
CA VAL A 194 -23.42 33.10 -10.89
C VAL A 194 -24.18 33.97 -9.87
N LEU A 195 -23.88 33.82 -8.56
CA LEU A 195 -24.51 34.69 -7.56
C LEU A 195 -24.26 36.15 -7.83
N ARG A 196 -23.01 36.52 -8.12
CA ARG A 196 -22.62 37.91 -8.40
C ARG A 196 -23.34 38.47 -9.64
N SER A 197 -23.49 37.66 -10.71
CA SER A 197 -24.12 38.08 -11.95
C SER A 197 -25.63 38.31 -11.84
N ILE A 198 -26.30 37.55 -10.93
CA ILE A 198 -27.74 37.64 -10.74
C ILE A 198 -28.13 38.59 -9.60
N THR A 199 -27.41 38.58 -8.48
CA THR A 199 -27.81 39.33 -7.28
C THR A 199 -27.52 40.83 -7.39
N THR A 200 -26.45 41.21 -8.09
CA THR A 200 -26.08 42.60 -8.24
C THR A 200 -27.12 43.41 -9.05
N PRO A 201 -27.56 42.98 -10.25
CA PRO A 201 -28.55 43.71 -11.01
C PRO A 201 -29.94 43.74 -10.34
N ILE A 202 -30.31 42.72 -9.60
CA ILE A 202 -31.59 42.68 -8.85
C ILE A 202 -31.55 43.70 -7.70
N GLY A 203 -30.45 43.85 -7.00
CA GLY A 203 -30.28 44.85 -5.95
C GLY A 203 -30.37 46.28 -6.50
N GLU A 204 -29.70 46.58 -7.63
CA GLU A 204 -29.75 47.88 -8.30
C GLU A 204 -31.18 48.21 -8.81
N ALA A 205 -31.89 47.20 -9.32
CA ALA A 205 -33.30 47.36 -9.74
C ALA A 205 -34.23 47.63 -8.55
N ALA A 206 -34.06 46.96 -7.44
CA ALA A 206 -34.87 47.16 -6.22
C ALA A 206 -34.59 48.56 -5.61
N ASP A 207 -33.34 49.00 -5.53
CA ASP A 207 -32.98 50.34 -5.05
C ASP A 207 -33.55 51.46 -5.93
N THR A 208 -33.47 51.27 -7.25
CA THR A 208 -34.02 52.24 -8.22
C THR A 208 -35.57 52.30 -8.09
N SER A 209 -36.24 51.17 -7.90
CA SER A 209 -37.67 51.12 -7.70
C SER A 209 -38.09 51.81 -6.38
N ALA A 210 -37.32 51.63 -5.30
CA ALA A 210 -37.56 52.30 -4.02
C ALA A 210 -37.40 53.80 -4.10
N ARG A 211 -36.40 54.29 -4.86
CA ARG A 211 -36.15 55.73 -5.10
C ARG A 211 -37.22 56.34 -5.98
N LEU A 212 -37.73 55.64 -6.99
CA LEU A 212 -38.89 56.06 -7.80
C LEU A 212 -40.13 56.18 -6.95
N ALA A 213 -40.40 55.21 -6.03
CA ALA A 213 -41.52 55.27 -5.10
C ALA A 213 -41.40 56.39 -4.08
N ALA A 214 -40.17 56.87 -3.76
CA ALA A 214 -39.90 58.05 -2.93
C ALA A 214 -40.07 59.39 -3.65
N GLY A 215 -40.37 59.38 -4.97
CA GLY A 215 -40.64 60.61 -5.75
C GLY A 215 -39.43 61.13 -6.53
N GLU A 216 -38.33 60.41 -6.60
CA GLU A 216 -37.15 60.79 -7.39
C GLU A 216 -37.36 60.35 -8.85
N LEU A 217 -38.03 61.16 -9.67
CA LEU A 217 -38.39 60.84 -11.06
C LEU A 217 -37.25 60.98 -12.10
N GLU A 218 -36.08 61.42 -11.68
CA GLU A 218 -34.90 61.58 -12.57
C GLU A 218 -33.98 60.38 -12.62
N VAL A 219 -34.23 59.32 -11.80
CA VAL A 219 -33.40 58.12 -11.72
C VAL A 219 -33.74 57.18 -12.88
N ARG A 220 -32.75 56.94 -13.76
CA ARG A 220 -32.84 55.96 -14.85
C ARG A 220 -32.03 54.70 -14.52
N LEU A 221 -32.56 53.54 -14.86
CA LEU A 221 -31.84 52.25 -14.78
C LEU A 221 -30.66 52.28 -15.75
N PRO A 222 -29.42 51.99 -15.33
CA PRO A 222 -28.31 51.83 -16.25
C PRO A 222 -28.55 50.56 -17.11
N VAL A 223 -28.70 50.78 -18.42
CA VAL A 223 -28.77 49.67 -19.39
C VAL A 223 -27.36 49.06 -19.50
N ARG A 224 -27.18 47.87 -18.91
CA ARG A 224 -25.97 47.10 -18.98
C ARG A 224 -26.24 45.79 -19.72
N GLY A 225 -25.67 45.64 -20.91
CA GLY A 225 -25.66 44.41 -21.69
C GLY A 225 -26.35 44.54 -23.05
N GLU A 226 -25.89 43.75 -23.99
CA GLU A 226 -26.47 43.55 -25.32
C GLU A 226 -27.48 42.36 -25.32
N ASP A 227 -28.07 42.00 -24.17
CA ASP A 227 -29.03 40.93 -24.07
C ASP A 227 -30.42 41.37 -24.59
N GLU A 228 -31.18 40.37 -25.10
CA GLU A 228 -32.52 40.56 -25.70
C GLU A 228 -33.56 41.26 -24.78
N LEU A 229 -33.24 41.46 -23.50
CA LEU A 229 -34.07 42.19 -22.51
C LEU A 229 -33.71 43.68 -22.43
N ALA A 230 -32.75 44.19 -23.24
CA ALA A 230 -32.30 45.57 -23.24
C ALA A 230 -33.02 46.45 -24.28
N THR A 231 -34.03 45.92 -24.97
CA THR A 231 -34.90 46.65 -25.95
C THR A 231 -36.22 47.09 -25.37
#